data_1f5b95fbd2bca2dee2c59549f4ecc01c
#
_entry.id   1f5b95fbd2bca2dee2c59549f4ecc01c
#
_cell.length_a   1.000
_cell.length_b   1.000
_cell.length_c   1.000
_cell.angle_alpha   90.00
_cell.angle_beta   90.00
_cell.angle_gamma   90.00
#
_symmetry.space_group_name_H-M   'P 1'
#
loop_
_entity.id
_entity.type
_entity.pdbx_description
1 polymer ?
#
loop_
_entity_poly.entity_id
_entity_poly.type
_entity_poly.pdbx_seq_one_letter_code
_entity_poly.pdbx_strand_id
1 'polypeptide(L)'
;VIRARVAEVKEEAGAKYRDYFDHAETLAKIPSHRLLALFRARREEILYLDLDPGSDAEAGHQYAEGRVARNAGISNEGRPADRWLLDACRLTWRAKLHMHLLLDLFNQAREKAEAEAIAVFGDNLKDLMLAAPAGPRVVLGLDPGIRTGCKIAVVDATGKLVATETIYPHEPKRQWDQSLQTIKKLCMQHNVELIAIGNGTASRETDKLAGEAIALCGAAKVQKVVVSEAGASVYSASEFAAKEFPNLDVSLRGAVSIARRLQDPLAELVKIEPKAIGVGQYQHDVDQYRLAKALEARVEDCVNAVGVYVNTASAALLSRVSGLSGTVAENIVRHRDDNGPFKRRKDLLKVPRLGEKTFEQCAGFLRIADGEEPLDVSAVHPEAYPVVERIVSSTGKPIKALLGDGSFLRGLKPEMFTDDQFGVPTVRDILKELEKPGRDPRPEFKAAQFAEGIEDIKHLKPGMVLEGVVSNVAAFGAFVDIGVHQDGLVHISALSETFVKDPRDVVKAGDIVKVKVLEVDVARKR
;
A
#
# COMPACT_ATOMS: atom_id res chain seq x y z
N VAL A 1 27.91 -2.72 -19.79
CA VAL A 1 26.68 -3.35 -20.27
C VAL A 1 26.43 -4.63 -19.50
N ILE A 2 25.26 -4.78 -18.86
CA ILE A 2 24.84 -6.05 -18.29
C ILE A 2 24.38 -6.98 -19.41
N ARG A 3 24.85 -8.23 -19.38
CA ARG A 3 24.40 -9.30 -20.27
C ARG A 3 23.77 -10.42 -19.47
N ALA A 4 22.63 -10.89 -19.94
CA ALA A 4 21.96 -12.06 -19.40
C ALA A 4 21.90 -13.16 -20.47
N ARG A 5 22.20 -14.39 -20.09
CA ARG A 5 22.11 -15.58 -20.95
C ARG A 5 21.44 -16.69 -20.18
N VAL A 6 20.59 -17.46 -20.87
CA VAL A 6 19.96 -18.63 -20.26
C VAL A 6 20.98 -19.71 -19.95
N ALA A 7 20.84 -20.36 -18.80
CA ALA A 7 21.64 -21.52 -18.45
C ALA A 7 21.24 -22.72 -19.34
N GLU A 8 22.23 -23.54 -19.75
CA GLU A 8 21.99 -24.73 -20.56
C GLU A 8 20.90 -25.61 -19.94
N VAL A 9 19.98 -26.12 -20.78
CA VAL A 9 18.86 -27.01 -20.39
C VAL A 9 17.80 -26.40 -19.47
N LYS A 10 17.82 -25.09 -19.20
CA LYS A 10 16.84 -24.43 -18.29
C LYS A 10 15.79 -23.56 -19.00
N GLU A 11 15.66 -23.62 -20.31
CA GLU A 11 14.73 -22.80 -21.08
C GLU A 11 13.25 -23.04 -20.71
N GLU A 12 12.86 -24.31 -20.51
CA GLU A 12 11.48 -24.65 -20.12
C GLU A 12 11.18 -24.19 -18.69
N ALA A 13 12.08 -24.48 -17.74
CA ALA A 13 11.94 -24.06 -16.34
C ALA A 13 11.96 -22.54 -16.19
N GLY A 14 12.69 -21.85 -17.08
CA GLY A 14 12.85 -20.41 -17.11
C GLY A 14 11.84 -19.66 -17.98
N ALA A 15 10.77 -20.29 -18.47
CA ALA A 15 9.83 -19.69 -19.44
C ALA A 15 9.35 -18.28 -19.05
N LYS A 16 9.16 -18.00 -17.74
CA LYS A 16 8.78 -16.67 -17.21
C LYS A 16 9.84 -15.58 -17.44
N TYR A 17 11.08 -15.96 -17.73
CA TYR A 17 12.22 -15.06 -17.99
C TYR A 17 12.65 -15.05 -19.46
N ARG A 18 11.85 -15.60 -20.37
CA ARG A 18 12.19 -15.76 -21.80
C ARG A 18 12.68 -14.47 -22.45
N ASP A 19 12.08 -13.32 -22.07
CA ASP A 19 12.47 -12.01 -22.60
C ASP A 19 13.91 -11.60 -22.24
N TYR A 20 14.55 -12.32 -21.32
CA TYR A 20 15.91 -12.08 -20.83
C TYR A 20 16.91 -13.18 -21.17
N PHE A 21 16.55 -14.15 -22.00
CA PHE A 21 17.45 -15.29 -22.34
C PHE A 21 18.66 -14.86 -23.15
N ASP A 22 18.55 -13.80 -23.93
CA ASP A 22 19.67 -13.12 -24.61
C ASP A 22 19.44 -11.61 -24.51
N HIS A 23 19.76 -11.04 -23.35
CA HIS A 23 19.48 -9.64 -23.05
C HIS A 23 20.77 -8.87 -22.78
N ALA A 24 20.88 -7.67 -23.38
CA ALA A 24 22.00 -6.76 -23.15
C ALA A 24 21.49 -5.34 -22.97
N GLU A 25 21.85 -4.70 -21.85
CA GLU A 25 21.42 -3.36 -21.53
C GLU A 25 22.49 -2.60 -20.73
N THR A 26 22.51 -1.27 -20.85
CA THR A 26 23.44 -0.44 -20.07
C THR A 26 23.04 -0.43 -18.60
N LEU A 27 23.92 -0.88 -17.70
CA LEU A 27 23.66 -0.98 -16.27
C LEU A 27 23.17 0.34 -15.64
N ALA A 28 23.65 1.49 -16.11
CA ALA A 28 23.23 2.80 -15.61
C ALA A 28 21.82 3.23 -16.07
N LYS A 29 21.26 2.56 -17.09
CA LYS A 29 19.94 2.90 -17.67
C LYS A 29 18.88 1.85 -17.40
N ILE A 30 19.26 0.67 -16.93
CA ILE A 30 18.31 -0.43 -16.68
C ILE A 30 17.31 -0.03 -15.58
N PRO A 31 16.00 -0.21 -15.80
CA PRO A 31 14.99 0.04 -14.78
C PRO A 31 15.14 -0.93 -13.60
N SER A 32 14.87 -0.45 -12.38
CA SER A 32 15.06 -1.21 -11.14
C SER A 32 14.27 -2.52 -11.12
N HIS A 33 13.00 -2.54 -11.59
CA HIS A 33 12.19 -3.76 -11.66
C HIS A 33 12.79 -4.82 -12.58
N ARG A 34 13.39 -4.42 -13.72
CA ARG A 34 14.05 -5.34 -14.65
C ARG A 34 15.33 -5.89 -14.05
N LEU A 35 16.11 -5.05 -13.39
CA LEU A 35 17.33 -5.47 -12.70
C LEU A 35 17.03 -6.49 -11.60
N LEU A 36 15.99 -6.27 -10.79
CA LEU A 36 15.53 -7.21 -9.77
C LEU A 36 15.05 -8.52 -10.38
N ALA A 37 14.37 -8.49 -11.55
CA ALA A 37 13.98 -9.69 -12.29
C ALA A 37 15.21 -10.50 -12.73
N LEU A 38 16.24 -9.84 -13.26
CA LEU A 38 17.50 -10.49 -13.65
C LEU A 38 18.21 -11.12 -12.45
N PHE A 39 18.30 -10.41 -11.32
CA PHE A 39 18.91 -10.95 -10.10
C PHE A 39 18.11 -12.13 -9.51
N ARG A 40 16.77 -12.10 -9.57
CA ARG A 40 15.92 -13.23 -9.21
C ARG A 40 16.22 -14.44 -10.10
N ALA A 41 16.25 -14.25 -11.42
CA ALA A 41 16.52 -15.31 -12.38
C ALA A 41 17.92 -15.91 -12.19
N ARG A 42 18.92 -15.09 -11.84
CA ARG A 42 20.26 -15.55 -11.47
C ARG A 42 20.24 -16.38 -10.18
N ARG A 43 19.51 -15.96 -9.15
CA ARG A 43 19.37 -16.69 -7.89
C ARG A 43 18.64 -18.03 -8.07
N GLU A 44 17.67 -18.08 -9.00
CA GLU A 44 16.98 -19.31 -9.41
C GLU A 44 17.82 -20.16 -10.37
N GLU A 45 19.07 -19.74 -10.67
CA GLU A 45 20.00 -20.41 -11.58
C GLU A 45 19.45 -20.59 -13.02
N ILE A 46 18.55 -19.71 -13.44
CA ILE A 46 17.99 -19.69 -14.80
C ILE A 46 18.88 -18.86 -15.74
N LEU A 47 19.40 -17.74 -15.26
CA LEU A 47 20.23 -16.84 -16.05
C LEU A 47 21.64 -16.72 -15.48
N TYR A 48 22.63 -16.69 -16.36
CA TYR A 48 23.95 -16.17 -16.08
C TYR A 48 23.96 -14.66 -16.35
N LEU A 49 24.51 -13.89 -15.43
CA LEU A 49 24.68 -12.45 -15.57
C LEU A 49 26.16 -12.10 -15.60
N ASP A 50 26.55 -11.32 -16.59
CA ASP A 50 27.90 -10.77 -16.73
C ASP A 50 27.82 -9.25 -16.96
N LEU A 51 28.96 -8.58 -16.80
CA LEU A 51 29.06 -7.14 -16.98
C LEU A 51 30.25 -6.80 -17.89
N ASP A 52 29.93 -6.50 -19.12
CA ASP A 52 30.94 -6.09 -20.09
C ASP A 52 31.28 -4.60 -19.95
N PRO A 53 32.56 -4.22 -20.10
CA PRO A 53 32.99 -2.84 -19.98
C PRO A 53 32.52 -1.91 -21.13
N GLY A 54 31.85 -2.46 -22.16
CA GLY A 54 31.28 -1.73 -23.29
C GLY A 54 30.23 -2.53 -24.06
N SER A 55 29.70 -1.98 -25.14
CA SER A 55 28.80 -2.67 -26.07
C SER A 55 29.54 -3.78 -26.84
N ASP A 56 30.77 -3.53 -27.22
CA ASP A 56 31.74 -4.54 -27.67
C ASP A 56 32.62 -4.93 -26.49
N ALA A 57 32.48 -6.16 -26.02
CA ALA A 57 33.17 -6.66 -24.83
C ALA A 57 34.68 -6.63 -24.97
N GLU A 58 35.21 -7.12 -26.13
CA GLU A 58 36.66 -7.20 -26.33
C GLU A 58 37.28 -5.80 -26.48
N ALA A 59 36.66 -4.91 -27.23
CA ALA A 59 37.11 -3.51 -27.33
C ALA A 59 37.08 -2.81 -25.98
N GLY A 60 36.05 -3.08 -25.16
CA GLY A 60 35.94 -2.58 -23.80
C GLY A 60 37.04 -3.10 -22.87
N HIS A 61 37.37 -4.37 -22.95
CA HIS A 61 38.49 -4.99 -22.21
C HIS A 61 39.84 -4.37 -22.62
N GLN A 62 40.09 -4.24 -23.93
CA GLN A 62 41.29 -3.60 -24.42
C GLN A 62 41.45 -2.15 -23.96
N TYR A 63 40.35 -1.40 -23.97
CA TYR A 63 40.34 -0.03 -23.43
C TYR A 63 40.68 0.01 -21.93
N ALA A 64 40.12 -0.91 -21.13
CA ALA A 64 40.39 -1.00 -19.70
C ALA A 64 41.84 -1.45 -19.42
N GLU A 65 42.38 -2.42 -20.18
CA GLU A 65 43.78 -2.82 -20.13
C GLU A 65 44.73 -1.65 -20.42
N GLY A 66 44.41 -0.83 -21.42
CA GLY A 66 45.12 0.42 -21.71
C GLY A 66 45.01 1.47 -20.61
N ARG A 67 43.89 1.53 -19.88
CA ARG A 67 43.76 2.37 -18.68
C ARG A 67 44.68 1.90 -17.56
N VAL A 68 44.75 0.60 -17.29
CA VAL A 68 45.65 0.01 -16.30
C VAL A 68 47.10 0.34 -16.64
N ALA A 69 47.50 0.13 -17.90
CA ALA A 69 48.86 0.43 -18.36
C ALA A 69 49.22 1.90 -18.18
N ARG A 70 48.32 2.83 -18.58
CA ARG A 70 48.54 4.27 -18.41
C ARG A 70 48.68 4.67 -16.94
N ASN A 71 47.85 4.15 -16.04
CA ASN A 71 47.93 4.44 -14.60
C ASN A 71 49.22 3.89 -13.97
N ALA A 72 49.78 2.79 -14.53
CA ALA A 72 51.03 2.21 -14.09
C ALA A 72 52.27 2.86 -14.77
N GLY A 73 52.06 3.84 -15.65
CA GLY A 73 53.13 4.50 -16.40
C GLY A 73 53.81 3.58 -17.42
N ILE A 74 53.09 2.55 -17.92
CA ILE A 74 53.59 1.55 -18.87
C ILE A 74 53.11 1.91 -20.26
N SER A 75 54.07 2.04 -21.19
CA SER A 75 53.84 2.29 -22.62
C SER A 75 54.69 1.37 -23.46
N ASN A 76 54.23 1.08 -24.68
CA ASN A 76 55.03 0.31 -25.64
C ASN A 76 55.99 1.26 -26.41
N GLU A 77 57.24 1.25 -26.02
CA GLU A 77 58.30 2.04 -26.63
C GLU A 77 59.30 1.17 -27.41
N GLY A 78 58.98 -0.10 -27.59
CA GLY A 78 59.85 -1.06 -28.30
C GLY A 78 60.97 -1.65 -27.44
N ARG A 79 60.90 -1.50 -26.11
CA ARG A 79 61.87 -2.07 -25.16
C ARG A 79 61.63 -3.58 -24.98
N PRO A 80 62.63 -4.37 -24.67
CA PRO A 80 62.48 -5.83 -24.52
C PRO A 80 61.43 -6.27 -23.49
N ALA A 81 61.21 -5.48 -22.41
CA ALA A 81 60.29 -5.79 -21.34
C ALA A 81 58.85 -5.26 -21.58
N ASP A 82 58.63 -4.37 -22.55
CA ASP A 82 57.33 -3.73 -22.75
C ASP A 82 56.19 -4.70 -22.97
N ARG A 83 56.42 -5.75 -23.79
CA ARG A 83 55.42 -6.76 -24.02
C ARG A 83 55.02 -7.49 -22.74
N TRP A 84 56.00 -7.87 -21.93
CA TRP A 84 55.74 -8.55 -20.65
C TRP A 84 55.00 -7.66 -19.67
N LEU A 85 55.32 -6.37 -19.58
CA LEU A 85 54.65 -5.41 -18.74
C LEU A 85 53.19 -5.15 -19.18
N LEU A 86 52.93 -5.10 -20.49
CA LEU A 86 51.57 -4.98 -21.02
C LEU A 86 50.76 -6.25 -20.79
N ASP A 87 51.34 -7.43 -20.90
CA ASP A 87 50.70 -8.71 -20.55
C ASP A 87 50.38 -8.77 -19.04
N ALA A 88 51.25 -8.26 -18.18
CA ALA A 88 50.98 -8.10 -16.74
C ALA A 88 49.79 -7.15 -16.45
N CYS A 89 49.68 -6.02 -17.17
CA CYS A 89 48.54 -5.11 -17.09
C CYS A 89 47.24 -5.81 -17.53
N ARG A 90 47.27 -6.56 -18.64
CA ARG A 90 46.14 -7.35 -19.13
C ARG A 90 45.70 -8.38 -18.10
N LEU A 91 46.64 -9.16 -17.53
CA LEU A 91 46.33 -10.11 -16.48
C LEU A 91 45.75 -9.44 -15.22
N THR A 92 46.32 -8.30 -14.81
CA THR A 92 45.80 -7.52 -13.69
C THR A 92 44.34 -7.10 -13.90
N TRP A 93 44.01 -6.62 -15.10
CA TRP A 93 42.64 -6.28 -15.45
C TRP A 93 41.75 -7.52 -15.42
N ARG A 94 42.03 -8.55 -16.25
CA ARG A 94 41.13 -9.68 -16.46
C ARG A 94 40.98 -10.57 -15.22
N ALA A 95 42.05 -10.82 -14.48
CA ALA A 95 42.04 -11.75 -13.36
C ALA A 95 41.71 -11.11 -12.00
N LYS A 96 41.81 -9.78 -11.86
CA LYS A 96 41.60 -9.12 -10.58
C LYS A 96 40.61 -7.94 -10.67
N LEU A 97 40.96 -6.88 -11.41
CA LEU A 97 40.18 -5.64 -11.36
C LEU A 97 38.78 -5.80 -11.94
N HIS A 98 38.65 -6.51 -13.07
CA HIS A 98 37.32 -6.72 -13.68
C HIS A 98 36.37 -7.45 -12.73
N MET A 99 36.80 -8.50 -12.05
CA MET A 99 35.98 -9.24 -11.11
C MET A 99 35.57 -8.41 -9.90
N HIS A 100 36.49 -7.63 -9.31
CA HIS A 100 36.14 -6.74 -8.22
C HIS A 100 35.13 -5.66 -8.63
N LEU A 101 35.39 -5.02 -9.78
CA LEU A 101 34.49 -3.98 -10.30
C LEU A 101 33.11 -4.54 -10.67
N LEU A 102 33.05 -5.74 -11.20
CA LEU A 102 31.80 -6.43 -11.51
C LEU A 102 30.96 -6.62 -10.22
N LEU A 103 31.58 -7.14 -9.15
CA LEU A 103 30.90 -7.34 -7.87
C LEU A 103 30.45 -6.01 -7.25
N ASP A 104 31.31 -4.99 -7.24
CA ASP A 104 30.99 -3.68 -6.68
C ASP A 104 29.85 -3.01 -7.44
N LEU A 105 29.90 -3.01 -8.79
CA LEU A 105 28.87 -2.41 -9.62
C LEU A 105 27.52 -3.15 -9.51
N PHE A 106 27.53 -4.48 -9.43
CA PHE A 106 26.31 -5.24 -9.20
C PHE A 106 25.72 -4.97 -7.82
N ASN A 107 26.55 -4.86 -6.78
CA ASN A 107 26.06 -4.53 -5.44
C ASN A 107 25.46 -3.11 -5.40
N GLN A 108 26.13 -2.11 -5.95
CA GLN A 108 25.63 -0.75 -6.02
C GLN A 108 24.31 -0.66 -6.80
N ALA A 109 24.25 -1.34 -7.96
CA ALA A 109 23.06 -1.37 -8.79
C ALA A 109 21.88 -2.06 -8.08
N ARG A 110 22.16 -3.16 -7.35
CA ARG A 110 21.17 -3.87 -6.55
C ARG A 110 20.64 -3.01 -5.42
N GLU A 111 21.52 -2.39 -4.62
CA GLU A 111 21.12 -1.51 -3.52
C GLU A 111 20.22 -0.35 -3.98
N LYS A 112 20.56 0.25 -5.14
CA LYS A 112 19.72 1.29 -5.75
C LYS A 112 18.36 0.73 -6.17
N ALA A 113 18.33 -0.42 -6.84
CA ALA A 113 17.09 -1.03 -7.31
C ALA A 113 16.19 -1.47 -6.14
N GLU A 114 16.78 -2.03 -5.08
CA GLU A 114 16.05 -2.38 -3.86
C GLU A 114 15.47 -1.15 -3.16
N ALA A 115 16.24 -0.06 -3.05
CA ALA A 115 15.77 1.18 -2.43
C ALA A 115 14.57 1.77 -3.18
N GLU A 116 14.62 1.80 -4.51
CA GLU A 116 13.52 2.27 -5.35
C GLU A 116 12.29 1.36 -5.22
N ALA A 117 12.47 0.03 -5.24
CA ALA A 117 11.38 -0.92 -5.05
C ALA A 117 10.72 -0.79 -3.67
N ILE A 118 11.51 -0.63 -2.60
CA ILE A 118 10.99 -0.44 -1.24
C ILE A 118 10.17 0.86 -1.15
N ALA A 119 10.62 1.95 -1.79
CA ALA A 119 9.85 3.19 -1.84
C ALA A 119 8.48 2.99 -2.52
N VAL A 120 8.47 2.32 -3.68
CA VAL A 120 7.23 1.97 -4.39
C VAL A 120 6.30 1.12 -3.53
N PHE A 121 6.83 0.12 -2.81
CA PHE A 121 6.02 -0.72 -1.91
C PHE A 121 5.45 0.08 -0.75
N GLY A 122 6.21 1.01 -0.19
CA GLY A 122 5.73 1.93 0.83
C GLY A 122 4.59 2.82 0.34
N ASP A 123 4.68 3.32 -0.89
CA ASP A 123 3.63 4.13 -1.49
C ASP A 123 2.38 3.32 -1.80
N ASN A 124 2.51 2.09 -2.31
CA ASN A 124 1.36 1.20 -2.52
C ASN A 124 0.67 0.85 -1.19
N LEU A 125 1.43 0.60 -0.12
CA LEU A 125 0.86 0.38 1.21
C LEU A 125 0.09 1.62 1.70
N LYS A 126 0.66 2.81 1.53
CA LYS A 126 0.01 4.08 1.87
C LYS A 126 -1.32 4.23 1.13
N ASP A 127 -1.36 3.95 -0.17
CA ASP A 127 -2.57 4.07 -0.98
C ASP A 127 -3.66 3.09 -0.50
N LEU A 128 -3.29 1.86 -0.12
CA LEU A 128 -4.22 0.89 0.45
C LEU A 128 -4.77 1.35 1.82
N MET A 129 -3.91 1.87 2.69
CA MET A 129 -4.30 2.32 4.02
C MET A 129 -5.14 3.59 4.00
N LEU A 130 -4.87 4.49 3.06
CA LEU A 130 -5.59 5.75 2.88
C LEU A 130 -6.72 5.64 1.85
N ALA A 131 -7.14 4.42 1.47
CA ALA A 131 -8.30 4.21 0.63
C ALA A 131 -9.58 4.72 1.31
N ALA A 132 -10.58 5.09 0.51
CA ALA A 132 -11.82 5.67 0.98
C ALA A 132 -12.58 4.76 1.95
N PRO A 133 -12.82 5.15 3.20
CA PRO A 133 -13.62 4.37 4.14
C PRO A 133 -15.11 4.49 3.80
N ALA A 134 -15.83 3.35 3.78
CA ALA A 134 -17.28 3.37 3.63
C ALA A 134 -17.99 3.91 4.89
N GLY A 135 -17.28 3.97 6.01
CA GLY A 135 -17.80 4.48 7.28
C GLY A 135 -18.70 3.50 8.03
N PRO A 136 -19.51 3.99 8.99
CA PRO A 136 -20.29 3.15 9.91
C PRO A 136 -21.55 2.60 9.23
N ARG A 137 -21.36 1.60 8.36
CA ARG A 137 -22.43 0.89 7.63
C ARG A 137 -22.44 -0.58 8.00
N VAL A 138 -23.59 -1.23 7.86
CA VAL A 138 -23.69 -2.69 8.00
C VAL A 138 -23.13 -3.37 6.77
N VAL A 139 -22.10 -4.19 6.95
CA VAL A 139 -21.37 -4.83 5.84
C VAL A 139 -21.41 -6.34 5.97
N LEU A 140 -21.73 -7.02 4.85
CA LEU A 140 -21.58 -8.45 4.69
C LEU A 140 -20.26 -8.72 3.94
N GLY A 141 -19.30 -9.35 4.59
CA GLY A 141 -18.02 -9.75 3.98
C GLY A 141 -18.10 -11.15 3.40
N LEU A 142 -17.61 -11.30 2.19
CA LEU A 142 -17.46 -12.57 1.48
C LEU A 142 -15.96 -12.83 1.28
N ASP A 143 -15.49 -13.92 1.88
CA ASP A 143 -14.14 -14.45 1.63
C ASP A 143 -14.27 -15.62 0.65
N PRO A 144 -13.90 -15.42 -0.64
CA PRO A 144 -14.11 -16.41 -1.68
C PRO A 144 -13.31 -17.70 -1.45
N GLY A 145 -13.88 -18.83 -1.73
CA GLY A 145 -13.18 -20.11 -1.61
C GLY A 145 -13.88 -21.22 -2.41
N ILE A 146 -13.12 -21.92 -3.25
CA ILE A 146 -13.67 -23.00 -4.10
C ILE A 146 -13.91 -24.26 -3.27
N ARG A 147 -12.88 -24.87 -2.72
CA ARG A 147 -12.96 -26.16 -2.02
C ARG A 147 -13.54 -26.05 -0.61
N THR A 148 -13.09 -25.05 0.12
CA THR A 148 -13.44 -24.83 1.53
C THR A 148 -14.77 -24.10 1.71
N GLY A 149 -15.40 -23.69 0.62
CA GLY A 149 -16.59 -22.84 0.60
C GLY A 149 -16.27 -21.36 0.79
N CYS A 150 -17.22 -20.51 0.40
CA CYS A 150 -17.15 -19.08 0.61
C CYS A 150 -17.61 -18.75 2.03
N LYS A 151 -16.77 -18.02 2.78
CA LYS A 151 -17.06 -17.64 4.17
C LYS A 151 -17.79 -16.30 4.19
N ILE A 152 -18.79 -16.22 5.03
CA ILE A 152 -19.61 -15.02 5.23
C ILE A 152 -19.44 -14.52 6.64
N ALA A 153 -19.27 -13.22 6.80
CA ALA A 153 -19.37 -12.53 8.07
C ALA A 153 -20.19 -11.26 7.91
N VAL A 154 -21.13 -10.99 8.79
CA VAL A 154 -21.88 -9.74 8.85
C VAL A 154 -21.36 -8.94 10.03
N VAL A 155 -20.95 -7.70 9.78
CA VAL A 155 -20.56 -6.74 10.81
C VAL A 155 -21.54 -5.57 10.84
N ASP A 156 -21.90 -5.12 12.04
CA ASP A 156 -22.75 -3.95 12.22
C ASP A 156 -21.99 -2.64 11.95
N ALA A 157 -22.67 -1.51 12.06
CA ALA A 157 -22.10 -0.18 11.82
C ALA A 157 -20.91 0.17 12.75
N THR A 158 -20.74 -0.56 13.86
CA THR A 158 -19.60 -0.39 14.78
C THR A 158 -18.44 -1.35 14.51
N GLY A 159 -18.57 -2.21 13.49
CA GLY A 159 -17.61 -3.26 13.17
C GLY A 159 -17.73 -4.52 14.03
N LYS A 160 -18.77 -4.64 14.88
CA LYS A 160 -19.04 -5.83 15.69
C LYS A 160 -19.58 -6.96 14.82
N LEU A 161 -19.02 -8.15 14.97
CA LEU A 161 -19.51 -9.35 14.31
C LEU A 161 -20.90 -9.73 14.85
N VAL A 162 -21.90 -9.86 13.95
CA VAL A 162 -23.29 -10.18 14.31
C VAL A 162 -23.77 -11.51 13.71
N ALA A 163 -23.20 -11.98 12.59
CA ALA A 163 -23.53 -13.27 11.98
C ALA A 163 -22.37 -13.82 11.18
N THR A 164 -22.30 -15.16 11.09
CA THR A 164 -21.35 -15.89 10.22
C THR A 164 -22.03 -17.08 9.60
N GLU A 165 -21.63 -17.40 8.36
CA GLU A 165 -22.08 -18.59 7.62
C GLU A 165 -20.98 -19.09 6.68
N THR A 166 -21.11 -20.32 6.20
CA THR A 166 -20.29 -20.86 5.11
C THR A 166 -21.19 -21.41 4.03
N ILE A 167 -21.00 -20.92 2.80
CA ILE A 167 -21.78 -21.35 1.63
C ILE A 167 -20.87 -22.07 0.62
N TYR A 168 -21.45 -22.89 -0.23
CA TYR A 168 -20.71 -23.71 -1.18
C TYR A 168 -21.27 -23.55 -2.61
N PRO A 169 -21.21 -22.36 -3.20
CA PRO A 169 -21.78 -22.12 -4.54
C PRO A 169 -21.01 -22.82 -5.65
N HIS A 170 -19.71 -23.09 -5.44
CA HIS A 170 -18.78 -23.62 -6.45
C HIS A 170 -18.66 -25.14 -6.40
N GLU A 171 -17.96 -25.71 -7.38
CA GLU A 171 -17.60 -27.13 -7.36
C GLU A 171 -16.81 -27.50 -6.08
N PRO A 172 -16.94 -28.68 -5.56
CA PRO A 172 -17.76 -29.80 -6.09
C PRO A 172 -19.26 -29.77 -5.68
N LYS A 173 -19.64 -28.94 -4.68
CA LYS A 173 -21.00 -28.98 -4.11
C LYS A 173 -22.07 -28.28 -4.96
N ARG A 174 -21.72 -27.25 -5.74
CA ARG A 174 -22.62 -26.49 -6.65
C ARG A 174 -23.95 -26.04 -6.01
N GLN A 175 -23.92 -25.59 -4.75
CA GLN A 175 -25.11 -25.16 -4.02
C GLN A 175 -25.45 -23.70 -4.29
N TRP A 176 -25.61 -23.32 -5.57
CA TRP A 176 -25.78 -21.92 -5.98
C TRP A 176 -27.05 -21.30 -5.40
N ASP A 177 -28.22 -21.92 -5.65
CA ASP A 177 -29.52 -21.40 -5.19
C ASP A 177 -29.62 -21.33 -3.66
N GLN A 178 -29.09 -22.34 -2.94
CA GLN A 178 -29.02 -22.30 -1.48
C GLN A 178 -28.14 -21.15 -1.00
N SER A 179 -27.03 -20.90 -1.67
CA SER A 179 -26.12 -19.80 -1.36
C SER A 179 -26.79 -18.45 -1.57
N LEU A 180 -27.53 -18.27 -2.67
CA LEU A 180 -28.33 -17.08 -2.94
C LEU A 180 -29.34 -16.81 -1.82
N GLN A 181 -30.09 -17.82 -1.39
CA GLN A 181 -31.08 -17.67 -0.32
C GLN A 181 -30.42 -17.32 1.02
N THR A 182 -29.26 -17.89 1.30
CA THR A 182 -28.50 -17.58 2.52
C THR A 182 -28.06 -16.13 2.54
N ILE A 183 -27.44 -15.62 1.45
CA ILE A 183 -27.03 -14.21 1.34
C ILE A 183 -28.24 -13.30 1.46
N LYS A 184 -29.31 -13.57 0.71
CA LYS A 184 -30.57 -12.81 0.78
C LYS A 184 -31.12 -12.73 2.21
N LYS A 185 -31.20 -13.89 2.90
CA LYS A 185 -31.68 -13.94 4.30
C LYS A 185 -30.83 -13.05 5.21
N LEU A 186 -29.51 -13.15 5.13
CA LEU A 186 -28.60 -12.34 5.96
C LEU A 186 -28.72 -10.86 5.65
N CYS A 187 -28.82 -10.48 4.37
CA CYS A 187 -29.00 -9.08 3.95
C CYS A 187 -30.29 -8.48 4.52
N MET A 188 -31.40 -9.20 4.48
CA MET A 188 -32.68 -8.74 4.99
C MET A 188 -32.72 -8.73 6.53
N GLN A 189 -32.18 -9.77 7.18
CA GLN A 189 -32.21 -9.92 8.63
C GLN A 189 -31.38 -8.84 9.34
N HIS A 190 -30.25 -8.46 8.78
CA HIS A 190 -29.31 -7.52 9.38
C HIS A 190 -29.32 -6.13 8.73
N ASN A 191 -30.23 -5.86 7.78
CA ASN A 191 -30.29 -4.59 7.03
C ASN A 191 -28.91 -4.24 6.40
N VAL A 192 -28.30 -5.19 5.71
CA VAL A 192 -27.00 -5.00 5.06
C VAL A 192 -27.09 -3.89 4.01
N GLU A 193 -26.14 -2.98 4.04
CA GLU A 193 -26.03 -1.86 3.10
C GLU A 193 -24.95 -2.13 2.02
N LEU A 194 -23.89 -2.84 2.39
CA LEU A 194 -22.76 -3.13 1.51
C LEU A 194 -22.38 -4.61 1.59
N ILE A 195 -21.99 -5.18 0.45
CA ILE A 195 -21.37 -6.50 0.36
C ILE A 195 -19.91 -6.31 -0.06
N ALA A 196 -18.98 -6.64 0.84
CA ALA A 196 -17.54 -6.62 0.58
C ALA A 196 -17.08 -7.99 0.09
N ILE A 197 -16.43 -8.06 -1.06
CA ILE A 197 -15.98 -9.31 -1.68
C ILE A 197 -14.46 -9.29 -1.76
N GLY A 198 -13.78 -10.28 -1.16
CA GLY A 198 -12.33 -10.44 -1.30
C GLY A 198 -11.93 -10.66 -2.76
N ASN A 199 -10.80 -10.08 -3.18
CA ASN A 199 -10.31 -10.16 -4.56
C ASN A 199 -9.45 -11.39 -4.87
N GLY A 200 -9.55 -12.44 -4.05
CA GLY A 200 -8.80 -13.69 -4.23
C GLY A 200 -9.42 -14.65 -5.24
N THR A 201 -9.04 -15.92 -5.09
CA THR A 201 -9.54 -17.01 -5.96
C THR A 201 -11.04 -17.14 -5.88
N ALA A 202 -11.74 -17.25 -7.02
CA ALA A 202 -13.21 -17.27 -7.16
C ALA A 202 -13.92 -15.95 -6.81
N SER A 203 -13.20 -14.84 -6.76
CA SER A 203 -13.77 -13.51 -6.51
C SER A 203 -14.86 -13.15 -7.53
N ARG A 204 -14.70 -13.52 -8.80
CA ARG A 204 -15.65 -13.22 -9.88
C ARG A 204 -16.96 -13.97 -9.75
N GLU A 205 -16.86 -15.26 -9.52
CA GLU A 205 -18.02 -16.11 -9.31
C GLU A 205 -18.78 -15.66 -8.05
N THR A 206 -18.04 -15.23 -7.03
CA THR A 206 -18.62 -14.69 -5.79
C THR A 206 -19.24 -13.30 -6.04
N ASP A 207 -18.65 -12.47 -6.88
CA ASP A 207 -19.20 -11.18 -7.29
C ASP A 207 -20.52 -11.35 -8.06
N LYS A 208 -20.58 -12.33 -8.99
CA LYS A 208 -21.81 -12.69 -9.68
C LYS A 208 -22.89 -13.20 -8.71
N LEU A 209 -22.52 -14.10 -7.80
CA LEU A 209 -23.42 -14.60 -6.76
C LEU A 209 -24.01 -13.45 -5.92
N ALA A 210 -23.16 -12.51 -5.50
CA ALA A 210 -23.60 -11.35 -4.74
C ALA A 210 -24.55 -10.45 -5.55
N GLY A 211 -24.28 -10.23 -6.84
CA GLY A 211 -25.16 -9.48 -7.74
C GLY A 211 -26.54 -10.11 -7.89
N GLU A 212 -26.61 -11.42 -8.11
CA GLU A 212 -27.87 -12.17 -8.20
C GLU A 212 -28.63 -12.15 -6.84
N ALA A 213 -27.92 -12.27 -5.72
CA ALA A 213 -28.54 -12.19 -4.40
C ALA A 213 -29.12 -10.80 -4.12
N ILE A 214 -28.45 -9.73 -4.51
CA ILE A 214 -28.94 -8.33 -4.41
C ILE A 214 -30.22 -8.17 -5.23
N ALA A 215 -30.24 -8.67 -6.46
CA ALA A 215 -31.44 -8.63 -7.32
C ALA A 215 -32.64 -9.35 -6.67
N LEU A 216 -32.40 -10.49 -6.03
CA LEU A 216 -33.44 -11.23 -5.31
C LEU A 216 -33.93 -10.53 -4.02
N CYS A 217 -33.13 -9.66 -3.42
CA CYS A 217 -33.52 -8.90 -2.23
C CYS A 217 -34.57 -7.80 -2.56
N GLY A 218 -34.72 -7.42 -3.83
CA GLY A 218 -35.55 -6.26 -4.21
C GLY A 218 -35.09 -4.94 -3.58
N ALA A 219 -33.93 -4.95 -2.95
CA ALA A 219 -33.39 -3.82 -2.22
C ALA A 219 -32.46 -3.01 -3.14
N ALA A 220 -33.01 -2.00 -3.79
CA ALA A 220 -32.26 -1.05 -4.64
C ALA A 220 -31.12 -0.28 -3.91
N LYS A 221 -30.88 -0.59 -2.64
CA LYS A 221 -29.91 0.12 -1.79
C LYS A 221 -28.65 -0.68 -1.45
N VAL A 222 -28.63 -2.00 -1.62
CA VAL A 222 -27.44 -2.80 -1.32
C VAL A 222 -26.45 -2.70 -2.48
N GLN A 223 -25.22 -2.30 -2.19
CA GLN A 223 -24.13 -2.23 -3.16
C GLN A 223 -23.08 -3.30 -2.87
N LYS A 224 -22.46 -3.84 -3.89
CA LYS A 224 -21.32 -4.75 -3.77
C LYS A 224 -20.02 -4.04 -4.13
N VAL A 225 -18.94 -4.38 -3.45
CA VAL A 225 -17.61 -3.79 -3.63
C VAL A 225 -16.57 -4.87 -3.50
N VAL A 226 -15.68 -4.96 -4.48
CA VAL A 226 -14.50 -5.83 -4.40
C VAL A 226 -13.44 -5.13 -3.55
N VAL A 227 -12.90 -5.84 -2.56
CA VAL A 227 -11.96 -5.33 -1.56
C VAL A 227 -10.69 -6.15 -1.62
N SER A 228 -9.53 -5.52 -1.50
CA SER A 228 -8.26 -6.24 -1.38
C SER A 228 -8.26 -7.13 -0.14
N GLU A 229 -8.02 -8.42 -0.30
CA GLU A 229 -7.85 -9.38 0.81
C GLU A 229 -6.39 -9.56 1.24
N ALA A 230 -5.47 -8.73 0.70
CA ALA A 230 -4.04 -8.81 1.00
C ALA A 230 -3.79 -8.90 2.51
N GLY A 231 -3.07 -9.92 2.96
CA GLY A 231 -2.78 -10.18 4.38
C GLY A 231 -3.96 -10.70 5.23
N ALA A 232 -5.18 -10.86 4.69
CA ALA A 232 -6.33 -11.35 5.48
C ALA A 232 -6.09 -12.76 6.04
N SER A 233 -5.44 -13.64 5.28
CA SER A 233 -5.06 -14.99 5.73
C SER A 233 -4.05 -14.95 6.87
N VAL A 234 -3.09 -14.02 6.82
CA VAL A 234 -2.10 -13.83 7.90
C VAL A 234 -2.77 -13.31 9.16
N TYR A 235 -3.66 -12.32 9.02
CA TYR A 235 -4.48 -11.84 10.13
C TYR A 235 -5.29 -12.96 10.77
N SER A 236 -6.02 -13.75 9.98
CA SER A 236 -6.91 -14.80 10.50
C SER A 236 -6.17 -15.84 11.34
N ALA A 237 -4.93 -16.16 10.98
CA ALA A 237 -4.07 -17.10 11.70
C ALA A 237 -3.26 -16.44 12.85
N SER A 238 -3.31 -15.12 13.02
CA SER A 238 -2.52 -14.40 14.01
C SER A 238 -3.02 -14.60 15.44
N GLU A 239 -2.11 -14.44 16.41
CA GLU A 239 -2.44 -14.41 17.83
C GLU A 239 -3.42 -13.26 18.15
N PHE A 240 -3.28 -12.12 17.45
CA PHE A 240 -4.17 -10.98 17.58
C PHE A 240 -5.61 -11.36 17.25
N ALA A 241 -5.84 -11.98 16.09
CA ALA A 241 -7.17 -12.43 15.68
C ALA A 241 -7.73 -13.53 16.59
N ALA A 242 -6.87 -14.40 17.13
CA ALA A 242 -7.27 -15.41 18.11
C ALA A 242 -7.76 -14.80 19.43
N LYS A 243 -7.14 -13.71 19.87
CA LYS A 243 -7.59 -12.95 21.06
C LYS A 243 -8.87 -12.15 20.79
N GLU A 244 -8.99 -11.57 19.59
CA GLU A 244 -10.18 -10.80 19.19
C GLU A 244 -11.41 -11.69 19.00
N PHE A 245 -11.20 -12.92 18.49
CA PHE A 245 -12.25 -13.89 18.20
C PHE A 245 -11.90 -15.29 18.75
N PRO A 246 -11.89 -15.49 20.07
CA PRO A 246 -11.44 -16.75 20.68
C PRO A 246 -12.32 -17.95 20.32
N ASN A 247 -13.62 -17.72 20.04
CA ASN A 247 -14.61 -18.76 19.75
C ASN A 247 -14.96 -18.85 18.26
N LEU A 248 -14.30 -18.07 17.39
CA LEU A 248 -14.57 -18.08 15.95
C LEU A 248 -13.54 -18.93 15.22
N ASP A 249 -14.03 -19.78 14.32
CA ASP A 249 -13.17 -20.58 13.44
C ASP A 249 -12.22 -19.67 12.64
N VAL A 250 -10.97 -20.10 12.52
CA VAL A 250 -9.90 -19.35 11.84
C VAL A 250 -10.32 -18.96 10.42
N SER A 251 -11.03 -19.88 9.70
CA SER A 251 -11.45 -19.63 8.33
C SER A 251 -12.49 -18.52 8.18
N LEU A 252 -13.24 -18.20 9.22
CA LEU A 252 -14.26 -17.14 9.22
C LEU A 252 -13.69 -15.74 9.56
N ARG A 253 -12.54 -15.69 10.22
CA ARG A 253 -11.92 -14.42 10.61
C ARG A 253 -11.49 -13.58 9.40
N GLY A 254 -11.14 -14.23 8.29
CA GLY A 254 -10.84 -13.56 7.01
C GLY A 254 -12.03 -12.75 6.49
N ALA A 255 -13.22 -13.34 6.50
CA ALA A 255 -14.45 -12.65 6.06
C ALA A 255 -14.79 -11.44 6.96
N VAL A 256 -14.54 -11.54 8.27
CA VAL A 256 -14.70 -10.40 9.20
C VAL A 256 -13.74 -9.27 8.83
N SER A 257 -12.47 -9.60 8.56
CA SER A 257 -11.47 -8.62 8.15
C SER A 257 -11.84 -7.95 6.83
N ILE A 258 -12.31 -8.70 5.83
CA ILE A 258 -12.78 -8.16 4.54
C ILE A 258 -13.94 -7.17 4.75
N ALA A 259 -14.92 -7.50 5.58
CA ALA A 259 -16.03 -6.61 5.88
C ALA A 259 -15.57 -5.31 6.56
N ARG A 260 -14.72 -5.41 7.57
CA ARG A 260 -14.21 -4.25 8.32
C ARG A 260 -13.27 -3.37 7.51
N ARG A 261 -12.51 -3.94 6.56
CA ARG A 261 -11.69 -3.14 5.62
C ARG A 261 -12.50 -2.21 4.76
N LEU A 262 -13.72 -2.61 4.39
CA LEU A 262 -14.59 -1.73 3.66
C LEU A 262 -15.08 -0.58 4.53
N GLN A 263 -15.35 -0.84 5.82
CA GLN A 263 -15.74 0.22 6.76
C GLN A 263 -14.61 1.22 6.99
N ASP A 264 -13.41 0.73 7.34
CA ASP A 264 -12.20 1.55 7.52
C ASP A 264 -10.94 0.73 7.21
N PRO A 265 -10.32 0.93 6.02
CA PRO A 265 -9.11 0.22 5.62
C PRO A 265 -7.95 0.41 6.60
N LEU A 266 -7.73 1.64 7.07
CA LEU A 266 -6.63 1.97 7.99
C LEU A 266 -6.78 1.22 9.31
N ALA A 267 -7.95 1.32 9.93
CA ALA A 267 -8.23 0.72 11.24
C ALA A 267 -8.08 -0.81 11.24
N GLU A 268 -8.32 -1.46 10.10
CA GLU A 268 -8.19 -2.92 9.96
C GLU A 268 -6.77 -3.33 9.54
N LEU A 269 -6.16 -2.66 8.57
CA LEU A 269 -4.83 -3.02 8.05
C LEU A 269 -3.71 -2.85 9.08
N VAL A 270 -3.84 -1.95 10.05
CA VAL A 270 -2.86 -1.79 11.14
C VAL A 270 -2.71 -3.02 12.04
N LYS A 271 -3.67 -3.94 12.02
CA LYS A 271 -3.65 -5.21 12.75
C LYS A 271 -2.72 -6.25 12.10
N ILE A 272 -2.29 -6.02 10.87
CA ILE A 272 -1.50 -6.93 10.05
C ILE A 272 -0.06 -6.45 10.02
N GLU A 273 0.90 -7.37 10.13
CA GLU A 273 2.29 -7.03 9.89
C GLU A 273 2.46 -6.46 8.48
N PRO A 274 3.04 -5.26 8.29
CA PRO A 274 3.08 -4.58 7.00
C PRO A 274 3.70 -5.42 5.87
N LYS A 275 4.73 -6.23 6.17
CA LYS A 275 5.33 -7.15 5.19
C LYS A 275 4.41 -8.28 4.74
N ALA A 276 3.40 -8.62 5.52
CA ALA A 276 2.42 -9.64 5.16
C ALA A 276 1.36 -9.11 4.19
N ILE A 277 1.26 -7.79 4.04
CA ILE A 277 0.44 -7.15 3.02
C ILE A 277 1.23 -7.19 1.71
N GLY A 278 0.71 -7.86 0.70
CA GLY A 278 1.35 -7.96 -0.62
C GLY A 278 1.22 -6.64 -1.38
N VAL A 279 2.27 -5.83 -1.37
CA VAL A 279 2.29 -4.48 -1.99
C VAL A 279 3.21 -4.37 -3.20
N GLY A 280 3.83 -5.48 -3.63
CA GLY A 280 4.70 -5.44 -4.81
C GLY A 280 5.23 -6.80 -5.26
N GLN A 281 5.45 -6.92 -6.56
CA GLN A 281 5.85 -8.17 -7.23
C GLN A 281 7.22 -8.69 -6.79
N TYR A 282 8.15 -7.81 -6.39
CA TYR A 282 9.52 -8.14 -5.99
C TYR A 282 9.76 -7.97 -4.49
N GLN A 283 8.71 -7.97 -3.68
CA GLN A 283 8.80 -7.74 -2.24
C GLN A 283 9.74 -8.73 -1.51
N HIS A 284 9.82 -9.98 -1.99
CA HIS A 284 10.70 -11.01 -1.41
C HIS A 284 12.14 -10.98 -1.94
N ASP A 285 12.45 -10.09 -2.90
CA ASP A 285 13.77 -9.99 -3.55
C ASP A 285 14.61 -8.82 -3.05
N VAL A 286 14.06 -8.02 -2.16
CA VAL A 286 14.74 -6.88 -1.53
C VAL A 286 15.20 -7.21 -0.10
N ASP A 287 16.07 -6.37 0.46
CA ASP A 287 16.47 -6.48 1.86
C ASP A 287 15.26 -6.41 2.80
N GLN A 288 15.00 -7.51 3.52
CA GLN A 288 13.80 -7.67 4.34
C GLN A 288 13.78 -6.80 5.60
N TYR A 289 14.95 -6.43 6.12
CA TYR A 289 15.05 -5.52 7.27
C TYR A 289 14.72 -4.09 6.87
N ARG A 290 15.32 -3.62 5.77
CA ARG A 290 15.04 -2.29 5.20
C ARG A 290 13.58 -2.16 4.77
N LEU A 291 13.03 -3.21 4.16
CA LEU A 291 11.62 -3.28 3.80
C LEU A 291 10.72 -3.13 5.03
N ALA A 292 10.93 -3.94 6.07
CA ALA A 292 10.13 -3.88 7.30
C ALA A 292 10.12 -2.47 7.89
N LYS A 293 11.31 -1.88 8.08
CA LYS A 293 11.46 -0.55 8.64
C LYS A 293 10.77 0.53 7.80
N ALA A 294 10.89 0.46 6.47
CA ALA A 294 10.24 1.42 5.58
C ALA A 294 8.72 1.31 5.59
N LEU A 295 8.18 0.08 5.61
CA LEU A 295 6.74 -0.14 5.66
C LEU A 295 6.15 0.26 7.03
N GLU A 296 6.84 -0.02 8.13
CA GLU A 296 6.43 0.42 9.48
C GLU A 296 6.35 1.94 9.57
N ALA A 297 7.36 2.65 9.05
CA ALA A 297 7.34 4.10 8.99
C ALA A 297 6.16 4.64 8.16
N ARG A 298 5.84 3.99 7.03
CA ARG A 298 4.68 4.37 6.22
C ARG A 298 3.35 4.17 6.93
N VAL A 299 3.21 3.09 7.72
CA VAL A 299 2.01 2.86 8.55
C VAL A 299 1.85 3.98 9.57
N GLU A 300 2.93 4.34 10.28
CA GLU A 300 2.93 5.43 11.23
C GLU A 300 2.54 6.77 10.57
N ASP A 301 3.14 7.08 9.42
CA ASP A 301 2.80 8.29 8.64
C ASP A 301 1.30 8.34 8.28
N CYS A 302 0.72 7.21 7.83
CA CYS A 302 -0.70 7.13 7.48
C CYS A 302 -1.61 7.36 8.69
N VAL A 303 -1.30 6.72 9.82
CA VAL A 303 -2.08 6.85 11.05
C VAL A 303 -2.02 8.27 11.58
N ASN A 304 -0.83 8.88 11.60
CA ASN A 304 -0.63 10.24 12.06
C ASN A 304 -1.32 11.28 11.13
N ALA A 305 -1.30 11.04 9.81
CA ALA A 305 -1.96 11.92 8.85
C ALA A 305 -3.49 11.94 9.00
N VAL A 306 -4.11 10.78 9.25
CA VAL A 306 -5.56 10.67 9.50
C VAL A 306 -5.92 11.18 10.88
N GLY A 307 -5.07 10.94 11.88
CA GLY A 307 -5.34 11.17 13.29
C GLY A 307 -6.24 10.08 13.91
N VAL A 308 -6.18 9.95 15.21
CA VAL A 308 -6.81 8.83 15.92
C VAL A 308 -7.75 9.33 17.02
N TYR A 309 -9.02 8.92 16.95
CA TYR A 309 -10.00 9.21 17.98
C TYR A 309 -9.79 8.30 19.19
N VAL A 310 -9.30 8.87 20.29
CA VAL A 310 -8.88 8.13 21.50
C VAL A 310 -10.01 7.29 22.10
N ASN A 311 -11.23 7.82 22.06
CA ASN A 311 -12.39 7.19 22.68
C ASN A 311 -12.96 6.00 21.92
N THR A 312 -12.57 5.80 20.64
CA THR A 312 -13.08 4.72 19.78
C THR A 312 -12.00 3.81 19.23
N ALA A 313 -10.75 4.26 19.21
CA ALA A 313 -9.65 3.53 18.59
C ALA A 313 -9.31 2.23 19.33
N SER A 314 -8.91 1.21 18.57
CA SER A 314 -8.34 -0.02 19.12
C SER A 314 -6.90 0.20 19.63
N ALA A 315 -6.43 -0.67 20.51
CA ALA A 315 -5.04 -0.65 20.95
C ALA A 315 -4.06 -0.84 19.77
N ALA A 316 -4.44 -1.64 18.76
CA ALA A 316 -3.64 -1.82 17.55
C ALA A 316 -3.47 -0.51 16.76
N LEU A 317 -4.52 0.28 16.62
CA LEU A 317 -4.46 1.58 15.94
C LEU A 317 -3.65 2.59 16.78
N LEU A 318 -3.93 2.68 18.07
CA LEU A 318 -3.22 3.57 19.00
C LEU A 318 -1.70 3.28 19.04
N SER A 319 -1.29 2.01 18.98
CA SER A 319 0.13 1.63 19.00
C SER A 319 0.91 2.07 17.76
N ARG A 320 0.23 2.53 16.71
CA ARG A 320 0.83 3.09 15.48
C ARG A 320 0.92 4.62 15.50
N VAL A 321 0.41 5.25 16.54
CA VAL A 321 0.58 6.70 16.73
C VAL A 321 1.99 6.98 17.22
N SER A 322 2.62 8.00 16.65
CA SER A 322 3.97 8.44 17.02
C SER A 322 4.10 8.63 18.53
N GLY A 323 5.14 8.05 19.12
CA GLY A 323 5.40 8.11 20.56
C GLY A 323 4.63 7.11 21.43
N LEU A 324 3.63 6.38 20.91
CA LEU A 324 2.90 5.37 21.68
C LEU A 324 3.48 3.96 21.47
N SER A 325 3.81 3.30 22.58
CA SER A 325 4.13 1.87 22.56
C SER A 325 2.86 1.01 22.69
N GLY A 326 2.94 -0.27 22.29
CA GLY A 326 1.81 -1.20 22.47
C GLY A 326 1.27 -1.25 23.89
N THR A 327 2.15 -1.27 24.91
CA THR A 327 1.75 -1.25 26.33
C THR A 327 1.00 0.03 26.70
N VAL A 328 1.44 1.18 26.21
CA VAL A 328 0.75 2.46 26.48
C VAL A 328 -0.61 2.48 25.77
N ALA A 329 -0.68 1.99 24.53
CA ALA A 329 -1.94 1.86 23.79
C ALA A 329 -2.97 0.98 24.53
N GLU A 330 -2.54 -0.17 25.06
CA GLU A 330 -3.39 -1.04 25.91
C GLU A 330 -3.83 -0.34 27.19
N ASN A 331 -2.94 0.43 27.83
CA ASN A 331 -3.27 1.18 29.05
C ASN A 331 -4.28 2.31 28.75
N ILE A 332 -4.20 2.97 27.58
CA ILE A 332 -5.21 3.97 27.15
C ILE A 332 -6.59 3.32 27.05
N VAL A 333 -6.67 2.18 26.37
CA VAL A 333 -7.94 1.44 26.21
C VAL A 333 -8.49 1.02 27.57
N ARG A 334 -7.67 0.41 28.41
CA ARG A 334 -8.08 0.00 29.77
C ARG A 334 -8.55 1.17 30.61
N HIS A 335 -7.80 2.29 30.60
CA HIS A 335 -8.18 3.49 31.35
C HIS A 335 -9.54 4.02 30.93
N ARG A 336 -9.81 4.05 29.63
CA ARG A 336 -11.10 4.42 29.04
C ARG A 336 -12.24 3.50 29.49
N ASP A 337 -11.97 2.20 29.49
CA ASP A 337 -12.97 1.18 29.86
C ASP A 337 -13.30 1.26 31.37
N ASP A 338 -12.31 1.54 32.21
CA ASP A 338 -12.46 1.60 33.67
C ASP A 338 -13.02 2.96 34.15
N ASN A 339 -12.67 4.07 33.49
CA ASN A 339 -12.95 5.43 33.98
C ASN A 339 -13.90 6.25 33.08
N GLY A 340 -14.34 5.66 31.96
CA GLY A 340 -15.14 6.35 30.95
C GLY A 340 -14.30 7.11 29.93
N PRO A 341 -14.96 7.76 28.94
CA PRO A 341 -14.29 8.43 27.84
C PRO A 341 -13.47 9.63 28.30
N PHE A 342 -12.34 9.83 27.66
CA PHE A 342 -11.51 11.03 27.85
C PHE A 342 -12.28 12.29 27.43
N LYS A 343 -12.26 13.31 28.27
CA LYS A 343 -12.91 14.59 28.00
C LYS A 343 -11.95 15.64 27.44
N ARG A 344 -10.67 15.52 27.75
CA ARG A 344 -9.60 16.41 27.30
C ARG A 344 -8.35 15.62 26.95
N ARG A 345 -7.55 16.07 26.00
CA ARG A 345 -6.24 15.47 25.71
C ARG A 345 -5.34 15.40 26.94
N LYS A 346 -5.35 16.41 27.81
CA LYS A 346 -4.59 16.42 29.06
C LYS A 346 -4.94 15.27 30.01
N ASP A 347 -6.13 14.70 29.91
CA ASP A 347 -6.51 13.54 30.73
C ASP A 347 -5.70 12.27 30.40
N LEU A 348 -5.07 12.22 29.23
CA LEU A 348 -4.14 11.15 28.86
C LEU A 348 -2.94 11.05 29.81
N LEU A 349 -2.52 12.13 30.45
CA LEU A 349 -1.46 12.12 31.47
C LEU A 349 -1.82 11.30 32.71
N LYS A 350 -3.10 10.93 32.89
CA LYS A 350 -3.57 10.03 33.96
C LYS A 350 -3.34 8.56 33.63
N VAL A 351 -3.03 8.26 32.36
CA VAL A 351 -2.81 6.88 31.90
C VAL A 351 -1.43 6.38 32.36
N PRO A 352 -1.36 5.17 32.97
CA PRO A 352 -0.10 4.60 33.40
C PRO A 352 0.93 4.51 32.27
N ARG A 353 2.16 4.93 32.54
CA ARG A 353 3.30 5.00 31.60
C ARG A 353 3.20 6.02 30.46
N LEU A 354 2.15 6.84 30.43
CA LEU A 354 2.05 7.98 29.54
C LEU A 354 2.50 9.24 30.28
N GLY A 355 3.81 9.53 30.21
CA GLY A 355 4.40 10.72 30.82
C GLY A 355 4.39 11.92 29.87
N GLU A 356 4.83 13.09 30.35
CA GLU A 356 4.85 14.35 29.60
C GLU A 356 5.54 14.22 28.25
N LYS A 357 6.71 13.60 28.17
CA LYS A 357 7.45 13.42 26.91
C LYS A 357 6.68 12.59 25.89
N THR A 358 6.00 11.53 26.33
CA THR A 358 5.15 10.70 25.46
C THR A 358 3.93 11.50 25.01
N PHE A 359 3.34 12.29 25.92
CA PHE A 359 2.23 13.17 25.62
C PHE A 359 2.59 14.21 24.55
N GLU A 360 3.72 14.90 24.69
CA GLU A 360 4.24 15.83 23.69
C GLU A 360 4.38 15.20 22.30
N GLN A 361 4.80 13.94 22.23
CA GLN A 361 4.98 13.26 20.95
C GLN A 361 3.68 12.82 20.27
N CYS A 362 2.66 12.44 21.05
CA CYS A 362 1.43 11.84 20.52
C CYS A 362 0.22 12.78 20.46
N ALA A 363 0.20 13.84 21.27
CA ALA A 363 -1.00 14.65 21.51
C ALA A 363 -1.57 15.29 20.24
N GLY A 364 -0.74 15.72 19.29
CA GLY A 364 -1.17 16.31 18.03
C GLY A 364 -1.91 15.32 17.10
N PHE A 365 -1.72 14.02 17.29
CA PHE A 365 -2.31 12.97 16.47
C PHE A 365 -3.54 12.32 17.11
N LEU A 366 -3.77 12.58 18.40
CA LEU A 366 -4.90 12.03 19.16
C LEU A 366 -6.04 13.05 19.21
N ARG A 367 -7.26 12.60 18.94
CA ARG A 367 -8.44 13.47 18.81
C ARG A 367 -9.56 13.05 19.77
N ILE A 368 -10.31 14.07 20.25
CA ILE A 368 -11.50 13.88 21.07
C ILE A 368 -12.62 14.73 20.46
N ALA A 369 -13.65 14.08 19.89
CA ALA A 369 -14.70 14.77 19.15
C ALA A 369 -15.65 15.57 20.05
N ASP A 370 -16.12 14.98 21.15
CA ASP A 370 -17.14 15.54 22.03
C ASP A 370 -16.58 15.91 23.41
N GLY A 371 -15.34 16.46 23.38
CA GLY A 371 -14.61 16.84 24.59
C GLY A 371 -15.00 18.21 25.14
N GLU A 372 -14.44 18.52 26.33
CA GLU A 372 -14.61 19.82 26.97
C GLU A 372 -13.75 20.91 26.31
N GLU A 373 -12.60 20.52 25.69
CA GLU A 373 -11.70 21.42 24.96
C GLU A 373 -12.01 21.37 23.47
N PRO A 374 -12.57 22.43 22.86
CA PRO A 374 -12.94 22.40 21.45
C PRO A 374 -11.78 22.14 20.47
N LEU A 375 -10.55 22.51 20.85
CA LEU A 375 -9.37 22.27 20.00
C LEU A 375 -8.94 20.80 19.94
N ASP A 376 -9.38 19.98 20.88
CA ASP A 376 -9.01 18.57 20.95
C ASP A 376 -9.56 17.72 19.78
N VAL A 377 -10.50 18.25 19.00
CA VAL A 377 -10.96 17.63 17.74
C VAL A 377 -9.99 17.86 16.58
N SER A 378 -9.16 18.89 16.67
CA SER A 378 -8.27 19.34 15.60
C SER A 378 -6.88 18.66 15.66
N ALA A 379 -6.07 18.83 14.64
CA ALA A 379 -4.66 18.46 14.64
C ALA A 379 -3.73 19.53 15.28
N VAL A 380 -4.30 20.63 15.81
CA VAL A 380 -3.51 21.63 16.52
C VAL A 380 -2.89 21.00 17.77
N HIS A 381 -1.57 21.07 17.89
CA HIS A 381 -0.87 20.53 19.06
C HIS A 381 -1.19 21.36 20.32
N PRO A 382 -1.34 20.75 21.51
CA PRO A 382 -1.67 21.50 22.74
C PRO A 382 -0.70 22.62 23.07
N GLU A 383 0.58 22.51 22.72
CA GLU A 383 1.57 23.57 22.89
C GLU A 383 1.25 24.83 22.08
N ALA A 384 0.55 24.67 20.96
CA ALA A 384 0.15 25.79 20.09
C ALA A 384 -1.21 26.39 20.43
N TYR A 385 -1.91 25.91 21.46
CA TYR A 385 -3.18 26.51 21.91
C TYR A 385 -3.07 27.99 22.26
N PRO A 386 -1.96 28.48 22.86
CA PRO A 386 -1.77 29.93 23.07
C PRO A 386 -1.84 30.77 21.80
N VAL A 387 -1.45 30.23 20.63
CA VAL A 387 -1.60 30.91 19.34
C VAL A 387 -3.08 31.11 19.02
N VAL A 388 -3.89 30.08 19.22
CA VAL A 388 -5.34 30.16 18.98
C VAL A 388 -6.01 31.10 19.98
N GLU A 389 -5.57 31.12 21.25
CA GLU A 389 -6.05 32.05 22.25
C GLU A 389 -5.75 33.52 21.85
N ARG A 390 -4.60 33.80 21.26
CA ARG A 390 -4.31 35.13 20.69
C ARG A 390 -5.24 35.49 19.54
N ILE A 391 -5.56 34.53 18.66
CA ILE A 391 -6.50 34.72 17.56
C ILE A 391 -7.89 35.05 18.14
N VAL A 392 -8.35 34.29 19.13
CA VAL A 392 -9.64 34.53 19.85
C VAL A 392 -9.64 35.92 20.46
N SER A 393 -8.61 36.29 21.22
CA SER A 393 -8.51 37.57 21.92
C SER A 393 -8.45 38.76 20.95
N SER A 394 -7.76 38.64 19.84
CA SER A 394 -7.63 39.71 18.85
C SER A 394 -8.86 39.92 17.99
N THR A 395 -9.63 38.84 17.76
CA THR A 395 -10.80 38.86 16.89
C THR A 395 -12.12 39.00 17.65
N GLY A 396 -12.11 38.73 18.95
CA GLY A 396 -13.30 38.73 19.80
C GLY A 396 -14.27 37.58 19.51
N LYS A 397 -13.92 36.63 18.62
CA LYS A 397 -14.76 35.48 18.31
C LYS A 397 -14.43 34.30 19.24
N PRO A 398 -15.43 33.66 19.83
CA PRO A 398 -15.21 32.48 20.65
C PRO A 398 -14.69 31.32 19.78
N ILE A 399 -13.88 30.45 20.36
CA ILE A 399 -13.20 29.35 19.64
C ILE A 399 -14.16 28.47 18.84
N LYS A 400 -15.33 28.14 19.39
CA LYS A 400 -16.37 27.35 18.71
C LYS A 400 -16.91 28.02 17.44
N ALA A 401 -16.88 29.34 17.38
CA ALA A 401 -17.31 30.10 16.21
C ALA A 401 -16.18 30.30 15.19
N LEU A 402 -14.91 30.13 15.60
CA LEU A 402 -13.76 30.14 14.69
C LEU A 402 -13.58 28.80 13.96
N LEU A 403 -13.86 27.68 14.66
CA LEU A 403 -13.77 26.36 14.09
C LEU A 403 -14.76 26.22 12.92
N GLY A 404 -14.23 26.01 11.72
CA GLY A 404 -15.00 25.85 10.49
C GLY A 404 -15.32 27.14 9.73
N ASP A 405 -15.03 28.32 10.30
CA ASP A 405 -15.24 29.62 9.63
C ASP A 405 -14.10 29.95 8.63
N GLY A 406 -14.02 29.16 7.56
CA GLY A 406 -12.96 29.33 6.58
C GLY A 406 -12.96 30.67 5.86
N SER A 407 -14.11 31.35 5.73
CA SER A 407 -14.17 32.68 5.09
C SER A 407 -13.48 33.74 5.94
N PHE A 408 -13.69 33.71 7.25
CA PHE A 408 -13.06 34.59 8.18
C PHE A 408 -11.58 34.29 8.40
N LEU A 409 -11.22 33.01 8.61
CA LEU A 409 -9.86 32.57 8.89
C LEU A 409 -8.89 32.88 7.74
N ARG A 410 -9.32 32.78 6.47
CA ARG A 410 -8.53 33.15 5.30
C ARG A 410 -8.24 34.64 5.18
N GLY A 411 -9.04 35.47 5.82
CA GLY A 411 -8.82 36.93 5.89
C GLY A 411 -7.77 37.35 6.92
N LEU A 412 -7.36 36.46 7.82
CA LEU A 412 -6.38 36.73 8.86
C LEU A 412 -4.95 36.67 8.29
N LYS A 413 -4.10 37.59 8.75
CA LYS A 413 -2.68 37.63 8.40
C LYS A 413 -1.89 36.82 9.43
N PRO A 414 -1.23 35.70 9.04
CA PRO A 414 -0.49 34.85 9.96
C PRO A 414 0.56 35.60 10.79
N GLU A 415 1.17 36.63 10.20
CA GLU A 415 2.23 37.44 10.80
C GLU A 415 1.78 38.13 12.11
N MET A 416 0.48 38.36 12.27
CA MET A 416 -0.08 39.02 13.47
C MET A 416 -0.10 38.11 14.71
N PHE A 417 0.06 36.81 14.54
CA PHE A 417 -0.10 35.79 15.59
C PHE A 417 1.19 35.00 15.87
N THR A 418 2.29 35.42 15.29
CA THR A 418 3.61 34.81 15.51
C THR A 418 4.21 35.24 16.86
N ASP A 419 5.13 34.43 17.38
CA ASP A 419 5.98 34.72 18.52
C ASP A 419 7.36 34.06 18.32
N ASP A 420 8.21 34.11 19.37
CA ASP A 420 9.56 33.53 19.32
C ASP A 420 9.55 32.00 19.13
N GLN A 421 8.46 31.32 19.47
CA GLN A 421 8.29 29.86 19.38
C GLN A 421 7.56 29.46 18.09
N PHE A 422 6.57 30.21 17.66
CA PHE A 422 5.70 29.87 16.52
C PHE A 422 5.80 30.90 15.40
N GLY A 423 6.50 30.53 14.34
CA GLY A 423 6.68 31.38 13.15
C GLY A 423 5.48 31.34 12.18
N VAL A 424 5.56 32.17 11.13
CA VAL A 424 4.54 32.30 10.09
C VAL A 424 4.07 30.95 9.48
N PRO A 425 4.96 30.00 9.15
CA PRO A 425 4.52 28.70 8.61
C PRO A 425 3.59 27.95 9.57
N THR A 426 3.96 27.87 10.84
CA THR A 426 3.17 27.20 11.89
C THR A 426 1.81 27.86 12.08
N VAL A 427 1.77 29.18 12.18
CA VAL A 427 0.50 29.92 12.32
C VAL A 427 -0.39 29.72 11.10
N ARG A 428 0.17 29.67 9.90
CA ARG A 428 -0.57 29.40 8.67
C ARG A 428 -1.19 28.00 8.68
N ASP A 429 -0.45 27.00 9.16
CA ASP A 429 -0.97 25.62 9.26
C ASP A 429 -2.05 25.52 10.34
N ILE A 430 -1.90 26.22 11.47
CA ILE A 430 -2.96 26.33 12.49
C ILE A 430 -4.23 26.94 11.89
N LEU A 431 -4.14 28.06 11.17
CA LEU A 431 -5.30 28.69 10.53
C LEU A 431 -6.00 27.75 9.54
N LYS A 432 -5.25 27.00 8.72
CA LYS A 432 -5.80 25.99 7.81
C LYS A 432 -6.50 24.86 8.57
N GLU A 433 -5.92 24.41 9.67
CA GLU A 433 -6.52 23.35 10.50
C GLU A 433 -7.83 23.84 11.16
N LEU A 434 -7.88 25.08 11.61
CA LEU A 434 -9.10 25.68 12.16
C LEU A 434 -10.22 25.84 11.12
N GLU A 435 -9.89 26.01 9.82
CA GLU A 435 -10.88 26.05 8.74
C GLU A 435 -11.66 24.73 8.61
N LYS A 436 -11.00 23.61 8.82
CA LYS A 436 -11.57 22.26 8.70
C LYS A 436 -10.96 21.35 9.77
N PRO A 437 -11.37 21.53 11.04
CA PRO A 437 -10.75 20.83 12.15
C PRO A 437 -10.95 19.31 12.03
N GLY A 438 -9.86 18.57 12.22
CA GLY A 438 -9.91 17.11 12.18
C GLY A 438 -10.28 16.53 10.83
N ARG A 439 -10.05 17.24 9.73
CA ARG A 439 -10.36 16.74 8.38
C ARG A 439 -9.63 15.41 8.11
N ASP A 440 -10.40 14.41 7.71
CA ASP A 440 -9.86 13.17 7.17
C ASP A 440 -9.27 13.45 5.77
N PRO A 441 -7.98 13.16 5.52
CA PRO A 441 -7.35 13.38 4.22
C PRO A 441 -7.77 12.35 3.16
N ARG A 442 -8.49 11.28 3.56
CA ARG A 442 -8.92 10.21 2.66
C ARG A 442 -10.03 10.70 1.73
N PRO A 443 -10.14 10.15 0.50
CA PRO A 443 -11.20 10.49 -0.43
C PRO A 443 -12.58 10.03 0.07
N GLU A 444 -13.63 10.58 -0.53
CA GLU A 444 -14.99 10.10 -0.30
C GLU A 444 -15.20 8.71 -0.90
N PHE A 445 -15.92 7.85 -0.19
CA PHE A 445 -16.22 6.50 -0.65
C PHE A 445 -17.13 6.51 -1.88
N LYS A 446 -16.70 5.76 -2.91
CA LYS A 446 -17.47 5.45 -4.12
C LYS A 446 -17.29 3.96 -4.44
N ALA A 447 -18.33 3.31 -4.96
CA ALA A 447 -18.25 1.93 -5.41
C ALA A 447 -18.06 1.89 -6.94
N ALA A 448 -17.10 1.10 -7.42
CA ALA A 448 -16.90 0.85 -8.84
C ALA A 448 -18.02 -0.03 -9.41
N GLN A 449 -18.41 0.20 -10.66
CA GLN A 449 -19.38 -0.61 -11.37
C GLN A 449 -18.69 -1.38 -12.50
N PHE A 450 -18.41 -2.66 -12.25
CA PHE A 450 -17.87 -3.52 -13.30
C PHE A 450 -18.93 -3.82 -14.38
N ALA A 451 -18.48 -3.96 -15.62
CA ALA A 451 -19.38 -4.24 -16.75
C ALA A 451 -19.94 -5.67 -16.66
N GLU A 452 -21.26 -5.79 -16.77
CA GLU A 452 -21.95 -7.07 -16.79
C GLU A 452 -21.55 -7.92 -18.00
N GLY A 453 -21.38 -9.23 -17.79
CA GLY A 453 -21.05 -10.19 -18.86
C GLY A 453 -19.56 -10.24 -19.24
N ILE A 454 -18.69 -9.48 -18.56
CA ILE A 454 -17.24 -9.50 -18.78
C ILE A 454 -16.58 -10.13 -17.53
N GLU A 455 -16.42 -11.45 -17.58
CA GLU A 455 -15.92 -12.25 -16.45
C GLU A 455 -14.56 -12.92 -16.72
N ASP A 456 -14.14 -13.02 -18.00
CA ASP A 456 -12.91 -13.67 -18.43
C ASP A 456 -12.20 -12.80 -19.49
N ILE A 457 -10.87 -12.91 -19.55
CA ILE A 457 -10.04 -12.21 -20.55
C ILE A 457 -10.50 -12.49 -21.99
N LYS A 458 -11.12 -13.64 -22.23
CA LYS A 458 -11.69 -14.03 -23.55
C LYS A 458 -12.90 -13.18 -23.97
N HIS A 459 -13.57 -12.55 -23.02
CA HIS A 459 -14.72 -11.67 -23.28
C HIS A 459 -14.26 -10.27 -23.68
N LEU A 460 -13.00 -9.93 -23.44
CA LEU A 460 -12.43 -8.63 -23.78
C LEU A 460 -12.22 -8.51 -25.29
N LYS A 461 -12.55 -7.35 -25.82
CA LYS A 461 -12.28 -6.98 -27.23
C LYS A 461 -11.58 -5.63 -27.27
N PRO A 462 -10.60 -5.45 -28.16
CA PRO A 462 -10.00 -4.14 -28.39
C PRO A 462 -11.08 -3.09 -28.69
N GLY A 463 -10.94 -1.91 -28.08
CA GLY A 463 -11.88 -0.81 -28.19
C GLY A 463 -12.95 -0.72 -27.10
N MET A 464 -13.13 -1.77 -26.28
CA MET A 464 -14.05 -1.70 -25.12
C MET A 464 -13.57 -0.66 -24.12
N VAL A 465 -14.52 0.12 -23.56
CA VAL A 465 -14.30 1.06 -22.48
C VAL A 465 -14.96 0.49 -21.23
N LEU A 466 -14.15 0.24 -20.21
CA LEU A 466 -14.57 -0.44 -18.98
C LEU A 466 -14.20 0.42 -17.78
N GLU A 467 -15.03 0.35 -16.74
CA GLU A 467 -14.68 0.88 -15.43
C GLU A 467 -13.86 -0.17 -14.66
N GLY A 468 -12.83 0.26 -13.96
CA GLY A 468 -11.98 -0.61 -13.18
C GLY A 468 -11.41 0.10 -11.96
N VAL A 469 -10.78 -0.67 -11.09
CA VAL A 469 -10.12 -0.20 -9.88
C VAL A 469 -8.61 -0.38 -10.05
N VAL A 470 -7.84 0.65 -9.80
CA VAL A 470 -6.37 0.56 -9.79
C VAL A 470 -5.95 -0.34 -8.64
N SER A 471 -5.42 -1.50 -8.95
CA SER A 471 -4.97 -2.50 -7.94
C SER A 471 -3.55 -2.20 -7.45
N ASN A 472 -2.69 -1.71 -8.35
CA ASN A 472 -1.29 -1.42 -8.04
C ASN A 472 -0.71 -0.40 -9.03
N VAL A 473 0.27 0.39 -8.58
CA VAL A 473 1.00 1.36 -9.39
C VAL A 473 2.49 1.04 -9.35
N ALA A 474 3.08 0.89 -10.53
CA ALA A 474 4.51 0.66 -10.73
C ALA A 474 5.12 1.82 -11.53
N ALA A 475 6.45 1.94 -11.54
CA ALA A 475 7.13 3.01 -12.28
C ALA A 475 6.85 3.03 -13.80
N PHE A 476 6.45 1.89 -14.37
CA PHE A 476 6.15 1.73 -15.81
C PHE A 476 4.66 1.80 -16.16
N GLY A 477 3.77 1.93 -15.17
CA GLY A 477 2.33 2.02 -15.40
C GLY A 477 1.49 1.58 -14.21
N ALA A 478 0.17 1.48 -14.43
CA ALA A 478 -0.81 1.07 -13.43
C ALA A 478 -1.44 -0.28 -13.80
N PHE A 479 -1.64 -1.12 -12.81
CA PHE A 479 -2.45 -2.32 -12.93
C PHE A 479 -3.88 -2.00 -12.54
N VAL A 480 -4.83 -2.41 -13.38
CA VAL A 480 -6.26 -2.09 -13.20
C VAL A 480 -7.08 -3.37 -13.25
N ASP A 481 -7.80 -3.63 -12.19
CA ASP A 481 -8.82 -4.65 -12.14
C ASP A 481 -10.09 -4.16 -12.85
N ILE A 482 -10.40 -4.76 -13.98
CA ILE A 482 -11.56 -4.42 -14.84
C ILE A 482 -12.67 -5.45 -14.78
N GLY A 483 -12.64 -6.32 -13.78
CA GLY A 483 -13.65 -7.34 -13.65
C GLY A 483 -13.31 -8.68 -14.34
N VAL A 484 -12.06 -8.93 -14.76
CA VAL A 484 -11.58 -10.23 -15.29
C VAL A 484 -10.51 -10.84 -14.35
N HIS A 485 -10.23 -12.15 -14.46
CA HIS A 485 -9.32 -12.86 -13.54
C HIS A 485 -7.86 -12.37 -13.54
N GLN A 486 -7.54 -11.39 -14.35
CA GLN A 486 -6.21 -10.82 -14.51
C GLN A 486 -6.29 -9.31 -14.60
N ASP A 487 -5.45 -8.61 -13.84
CA ASP A 487 -5.35 -7.16 -13.94
C ASP A 487 -4.79 -6.75 -15.31
N GLY A 488 -5.40 -5.76 -15.92
CA GLY A 488 -4.89 -5.12 -17.13
C GLY A 488 -3.75 -4.15 -16.78
N LEU A 489 -2.73 -4.07 -17.65
CA LEU A 489 -1.68 -3.07 -17.52
C LEU A 489 -1.99 -1.85 -18.38
N VAL A 490 -2.08 -0.69 -17.75
CA VAL A 490 -2.05 0.61 -18.45
C VAL A 490 -0.61 1.13 -18.38
N HIS A 491 0.11 1.04 -19.49
CA HIS A 491 1.49 1.53 -19.58
C HIS A 491 1.55 3.05 -19.34
N ILE A 492 2.66 3.55 -18.76
CA ILE A 492 2.83 4.97 -18.43
C ILE A 492 2.54 5.91 -19.61
N SER A 493 2.86 5.50 -20.85
CA SER A 493 2.59 6.28 -22.04
C SER A 493 1.10 6.35 -22.44
N ALA A 494 0.25 5.54 -21.82
CA ALA A 494 -1.18 5.47 -22.06
C ALA A 494 -2.03 6.03 -20.91
N LEU A 495 -1.39 6.52 -19.85
CA LEU A 495 -2.07 7.09 -18.67
C LEU A 495 -2.62 8.50 -18.91
N SER A 496 -1.99 9.27 -19.80
CA SER A 496 -2.37 10.64 -20.11
C SER A 496 -1.96 11.02 -21.54
N GLU A 497 -2.62 12.02 -22.09
CA GLU A 497 -2.23 12.65 -23.37
C GLU A 497 -0.94 13.49 -23.24
N THR A 498 -0.61 13.92 -22.02
CA THR A 498 0.62 14.66 -21.70
C THR A 498 1.68 13.72 -21.15
N PHE A 499 2.96 14.12 -21.27
CA PHE A 499 4.07 13.33 -20.71
C PHE A 499 3.92 13.16 -19.20
N VAL A 500 3.88 11.91 -18.76
CA VAL A 500 3.81 11.51 -17.35
C VAL A 500 5.20 11.03 -16.90
N LYS A 501 5.74 11.64 -15.87
CA LYS A 501 7.04 11.25 -15.29
C LYS A 501 6.88 10.11 -14.29
N ASP A 502 5.85 10.17 -13.46
CA ASP A 502 5.50 9.16 -12.47
C ASP A 502 4.01 8.82 -12.62
N PRO A 503 3.64 7.55 -12.82
CA PRO A 503 2.24 7.12 -12.88
C PRO A 503 1.37 7.59 -11.70
N ARG A 504 1.97 7.78 -10.51
CA ARG A 504 1.29 8.26 -9.31
C ARG A 504 0.84 9.70 -9.37
N ASP A 505 1.38 10.49 -10.28
CA ASP A 505 0.90 11.86 -10.54
C ASP A 505 -0.48 11.85 -11.20
N VAL A 506 -0.88 10.70 -11.78
CA VAL A 506 -2.14 10.54 -12.53
C VAL A 506 -3.13 9.65 -11.79
N VAL A 507 -2.68 8.50 -11.25
CA VAL A 507 -3.54 7.50 -10.59
C VAL A 507 -2.89 6.93 -9.34
N LYS A 508 -3.72 6.48 -8.39
CA LYS A 508 -3.32 5.82 -7.15
C LYS A 508 -4.02 4.48 -7.01
N ALA A 509 -3.44 3.56 -6.23
CA ALA A 509 -4.11 2.31 -5.89
C ALA A 509 -5.45 2.60 -5.16
N GLY A 510 -6.51 1.92 -5.60
CA GLY A 510 -7.87 2.15 -5.12
C GLY A 510 -8.69 3.15 -5.95
N ASP A 511 -8.07 3.92 -6.87
CA ASP A 511 -8.80 4.83 -7.74
C ASP A 511 -9.71 4.07 -8.72
N ILE A 512 -10.92 4.60 -8.91
CA ILE A 512 -11.86 4.12 -9.93
C ILE A 512 -11.58 4.88 -11.22
N VAL A 513 -11.24 4.13 -12.27
CA VAL A 513 -10.82 4.68 -13.57
C VAL A 513 -11.61 4.07 -14.72
N LYS A 514 -11.76 4.82 -15.81
CA LYS A 514 -12.25 4.28 -17.07
C LYS A 514 -11.06 3.98 -17.97
N VAL A 515 -10.95 2.73 -18.41
CA VAL A 515 -9.86 2.28 -19.26
C VAL A 515 -10.40 1.75 -20.58
N LYS A 516 -9.63 1.95 -21.65
CA LYS A 516 -9.92 1.40 -22.98
C LYS A 516 -9.01 0.21 -23.24
N VAL A 517 -9.60 -0.92 -23.59
CA VAL A 517 -8.85 -2.12 -23.97
C VAL A 517 -8.15 -1.84 -25.31
N LEU A 518 -6.83 -1.88 -25.34
CA LEU A 518 -6.01 -1.68 -26.53
C LEU A 518 -5.67 -3.01 -27.20
N GLU A 519 -5.19 -3.97 -26.41
CA GLU A 519 -4.75 -5.28 -26.87
C GLU A 519 -5.13 -6.35 -25.84
N VAL A 520 -5.39 -7.56 -26.29
CA VAL A 520 -5.70 -8.72 -25.45
C VAL A 520 -4.85 -9.90 -25.90
N ASP A 521 -3.95 -10.37 -25.04
CA ASP A 521 -3.16 -11.58 -25.25
C ASP A 521 -3.63 -12.70 -24.31
N VAL A 522 -4.55 -13.50 -24.81
CA VAL A 522 -5.14 -14.63 -24.05
C VAL A 522 -4.09 -15.70 -23.71
N ALA A 523 -3.08 -15.91 -24.57
CA ALA A 523 -2.05 -16.91 -24.36
C ALA A 523 -1.10 -16.52 -23.22
N ARG A 524 -0.76 -15.23 -23.12
CA ARG A 524 0.10 -14.68 -22.07
C ARG A 524 -0.69 -14.20 -20.85
N LYS A 525 -2.02 -14.25 -20.91
CA LYS A 525 -2.94 -13.69 -19.90
C LYS A 525 -2.66 -12.20 -19.62
N ARG A 526 -2.55 -11.41 -20.69
CA ARG A 526 -2.25 -9.97 -20.61
C ARG A 526 -3.20 -9.18 -21.51
#